data_2927286f327010c3586928d2c21bd6b6
#
_entry.id   2927286f327010c3586928d2c21bd6b6
#
_cell.length_a   1.000
_cell.length_b   1.000
_cell.length_c   1.000
_cell.angle_alpha   90.00
_cell.angle_beta   90.00
_cell.angle_gamma   90.00
#
_symmetry.space_group_name_H-M   'P 1'
#
loop_
_entity.id
_entity.type
_entity.pdbx_description
1 polymer ?
#
loop_
_entity_poly.entity_id
_entity_poly.type
_entity_poly.pdbx_seq_one_letter_code
_entity_poly.pdbx_strand_id
1 'polypeptide(L)'
;ARRSEPTPARVTSNDDAYRSAVADALMHRHDPSRELSSGAREFRGLTLMELSREVVERGGISTRGMSKMEVAGVALGQRAAVGYHGTGDFAGILANVANNSLRNAYASTPRTFAAWARRAMIADFKPVQRSQLGGAPDLLKVNPAGEFKYGTMGESKSVYALSTYGRIIAITRQVLINDDLDAFTRVPAAFGASAADLESDIVYAILTSNPVMSDGKALFHADHGNLLSASA
;
A
#
# COMPACT_ATOMS: atom_id res chain seq x y z
N ALA A 1 -14.21 12.30 36.14
CA ALA A 1 -13.19 11.27 35.97
C ALA A 1 -13.75 10.22 34.99
N ARG A 2 -13.32 10.22 33.70
CA ARG A 2 -13.63 9.15 32.75
C ARG A 2 -12.75 7.95 33.09
N ARG A 3 -13.36 6.85 33.49
CA ARG A 3 -12.68 5.54 33.54
C ARG A 3 -12.29 5.18 32.10
N SER A 4 -10.99 5.06 31.86
CA SER A 4 -10.47 4.41 30.65
C SER A 4 -10.82 2.92 30.72
N GLU A 5 -11.68 2.45 29.84
CA GLU A 5 -11.90 1.02 29.65
C GLU A 5 -10.57 0.38 29.19
N PRO A 6 -10.17 -0.75 29.80
CA PRO A 6 -8.96 -1.44 29.38
C PRO A 6 -9.20 -1.96 27.97
N THR A 7 -8.33 -1.59 27.04
CA THR A 7 -8.28 -2.16 25.69
C THR A 7 -8.12 -3.68 25.84
N PRO A 8 -8.98 -4.53 25.26
CA PRO A 8 -8.85 -5.97 25.36
C PRO A 8 -7.49 -6.39 24.82
N ALA A 9 -6.70 -7.05 25.65
CA ALA A 9 -5.45 -7.67 25.21
C ALA A 9 -5.78 -8.65 24.10
N ARG A 10 -5.27 -8.38 22.87
CA ARG A 10 -5.40 -9.29 21.74
C ARG A 10 -4.61 -10.55 22.07
N VAL A 11 -5.30 -11.62 22.46
CA VAL A 11 -4.70 -12.94 22.61
C VAL A 11 -4.31 -13.39 21.19
N THR A 12 -3.04 -13.16 20.83
CA THR A 12 -2.49 -13.78 19.62
C THR A 12 -2.49 -15.28 19.87
N SER A 13 -3.19 -16.03 19.02
CA SER A 13 -3.17 -17.48 19.10
C SER A 13 -1.72 -17.97 18.88
N ASN A 14 -1.38 -19.13 19.44
CA ASN A 14 -0.05 -19.73 19.23
C ASN A 14 0.27 -19.88 17.72
N ASP A 15 -0.76 -20.01 16.90
CA ASP A 15 -0.65 -20.11 15.44
C ASP A 15 -0.28 -18.78 14.78
N ASP A 16 -0.79 -17.64 15.27
CA ASP A 16 -0.42 -16.31 14.75
C ASP A 16 1.03 -15.98 15.09
N ALA A 17 1.50 -16.38 16.28
CA ALA A 17 2.90 -16.22 16.68
C ALA A 17 3.83 -17.07 15.79
N TYR A 18 3.45 -18.32 15.52
CA TYR A 18 4.16 -19.21 14.61
C TYR A 18 4.25 -18.64 13.19
N ARG A 19 3.11 -18.24 12.62
CA ARG A 19 3.07 -17.63 11.28
C ARG A 19 3.96 -16.39 11.16
N SER A 20 3.93 -15.55 12.19
CA SER A 20 4.78 -14.36 12.24
C SER A 20 6.27 -14.73 12.32
N ALA A 21 6.63 -15.73 13.13
CA ALA A 21 7.99 -16.18 13.28
C ALA A 21 8.57 -16.78 11.97
N VAL A 22 7.78 -17.61 11.27
CA VAL A 22 8.18 -18.16 9.96
C VAL A 22 8.31 -17.04 8.91
N ALA A 23 7.38 -16.10 8.87
CA ALA A 23 7.47 -14.96 7.95
C ALA A 23 8.71 -14.09 8.23
N ASP A 24 9.04 -13.86 9.50
CA ASP A 24 10.26 -13.14 9.92
C ASP A 24 11.53 -13.88 9.49
N ALA A 25 11.58 -15.20 9.65
CA ALA A 25 12.72 -16.02 9.22
C ALA A 25 12.94 -15.94 7.70
N LEU A 26 11.85 -15.99 6.91
CA LEU A 26 11.91 -15.83 5.46
C LEU A 26 12.35 -14.43 5.04
N MET A 27 11.86 -13.39 5.71
CA MET A 27 12.27 -12.02 5.47
C MET A 27 13.76 -11.78 5.82
N HIS A 28 14.24 -12.34 6.93
CA HIS A 28 15.65 -12.29 7.30
C HIS A 28 16.55 -13.07 6.30
N ARG A 29 16.07 -14.21 5.78
CA ARG A 29 16.80 -14.97 4.74
C ARG A 29 16.95 -14.14 3.44
N HIS A 30 15.95 -13.32 3.10
CA HIS A 30 16.02 -12.41 1.95
C HIS A 30 16.91 -11.20 2.24
N ASP A 31 16.77 -10.61 3.42
CA ASP A 31 17.55 -9.45 3.87
C ASP A 31 18.20 -9.74 5.24
N PRO A 32 19.45 -10.22 5.25
CA PRO A 32 20.18 -10.55 6.48
C PRO A 32 20.45 -9.37 7.40
N SER A 33 20.31 -8.12 6.92
CA SER A 33 20.45 -6.92 7.76
C SER A 33 19.27 -6.73 8.73
N ARG A 34 18.14 -7.36 8.43
CA ARG A 34 16.94 -7.32 9.27
C ARG A 34 17.16 -8.15 10.54
N GLU A 35 16.83 -7.57 11.69
CA GLU A 35 16.91 -8.27 12.96
C GLU A 35 15.94 -9.46 13.01
N LEU A 36 16.44 -10.60 13.45
CA LEU A 36 15.68 -11.83 13.57
C LEU A 36 15.02 -11.92 14.95
N SER A 37 13.69 -12.01 14.99
CA SER A 37 12.96 -12.17 16.24
C SER A 37 13.32 -13.48 16.95
N SER A 38 13.18 -13.52 18.27
CA SER A 38 13.57 -14.71 19.08
C SER A 38 12.84 -15.98 18.64
N GLY A 39 11.55 -15.88 18.30
CA GLY A 39 10.74 -17.02 17.81
C GLY A 39 11.10 -17.44 16.38
N ALA A 40 11.71 -16.56 15.57
CA ALA A 40 12.09 -16.89 14.21
C ALA A 40 13.43 -17.63 14.09
N ARG A 41 14.21 -17.70 15.18
CA ARG A 41 15.56 -18.32 15.18
C ARG A 41 15.55 -19.81 14.84
N GLU A 42 14.51 -20.53 15.25
CA GLU A 42 14.37 -21.96 14.97
C GLU A 42 14.12 -22.27 13.49
N PHE A 43 13.53 -21.29 12.75
CA PHE A 43 13.24 -21.42 11.32
C PHE A 43 14.35 -20.86 10.42
N ARG A 44 15.42 -20.37 11.01
CA ARG A 44 16.54 -19.77 10.28
C ARG A 44 17.21 -20.79 9.35
N GLY A 45 17.28 -20.47 8.06
CA GLY A 45 17.96 -21.29 7.06
C GLY A 45 17.15 -22.45 6.50
N LEU A 46 15.90 -22.67 6.98
CA LEU A 46 15.02 -23.66 6.39
C LEU A 46 14.60 -23.25 4.99
N THR A 47 14.51 -24.24 4.10
CA THR A 47 14.00 -24.07 2.74
C THR A 47 12.47 -23.89 2.75
N LEU A 48 11.92 -23.31 1.69
CA LEU A 48 10.46 -23.21 1.52
C LEU A 48 9.79 -24.59 1.57
N MET A 49 10.50 -25.63 1.10
CA MET A 49 9.98 -26.99 1.08
C MET A 49 9.98 -27.63 2.47
N GLU A 50 11.01 -27.37 3.30
CA GLU A 50 11.04 -27.81 4.70
C GLU A 50 9.96 -27.12 5.52
N LEU A 51 9.83 -25.81 5.39
CA LEU A 51 8.75 -25.04 6.03
C LEU A 51 7.37 -25.52 5.59
N SER A 52 7.18 -25.82 4.30
CA SER A 52 5.89 -26.34 3.82
C SER A 52 5.54 -27.70 4.42
N ARG A 53 6.53 -28.57 4.62
CA ARG A 53 6.33 -29.87 5.31
C ARG A 53 5.94 -29.67 6.77
N GLU A 54 6.67 -28.82 7.47
CA GLU A 54 6.40 -28.52 8.87
C GLU A 54 4.99 -27.96 9.08
N VAL A 55 4.56 -27.02 8.25
CA VAL A 55 3.19 -26.47 8.31
C VAL A 55 2.13 -27.54 8.05
N VAL A 56 2.35 -28.44 7.07
CA VAL A 56 1.43 -29.54 6.74
C VAL A 56 1.36 -30.53 7.90
N GLU A 57 2.50 -30.91 8.49
CA GLU A 57 2.56 -31.84 9.63
C GLU A 57 1.95 -31.23 10.89
N ARG A 58 2.16 -29.95 11.14
CA ARG A 58 1.50 -29.21 12.21
C ARG A 58 -0.02 -29.17 12.03
N GLY A 59 -0.50 -29.15 10.79
CA GLY A 59 -1.92 -29.30 10.45
C GLY A 59 -2.45 -30.73 10.61
N GLY A 60 -1.64 -31.66 11.12
CA GLY A 60 -2.04 -33.05 11.38
C GLY A 60 -1.96 -33.98 10.17
N ILE A 61 -1.37 -33.56 9.06
CA ILE A 61 -1.23 -34.37 7.85
C ILE A 61 0.21 -34.88 7.77
N SER A 62 0.40 -36.22 7.79
CA SER A 62 1.72 -36.82 7.63
C SER A 62 2.25 -36.62 6.22
N THR A 63 3.47 -36.06 6.10
CA THR A 63 4.15 -35.88 4.82
C THR A 63 4.99 -37.10 4.40
N ARG A 64 5.00 -38.17 5.23
CA ARG A 64 5.77 -39.40 4.95
C ARG A 64 5.27 -40.07 3.67
N GLY A 65 6.19 -40.28 2.73
CA GLY A 65 5.87 -40.90 1.43
C GLY A 65 5.28 -39.94 0.38
N MET A 66 5.04 -38.69 0.73
CA MET A 66 4.60 -37.66 -0.24
C MET A 66 5.78 -37.15 -1.09
N SER A 67 5.53 -37.01 -2.37
CA SER A 67 6.42 -36.31 -3.29
C SER A 67 6.47 -34.81 -2.97
N LYS A 68 7.52 -34.11 -3.40
CA LYS A 68 7.61 -32.64 -3.24
C LYS A 68 6.42 -31.90 -3.84
N MET A 69 5.92 -32.39 -4.98
CA MET A 69 4.76 -31.81 -5.66
C MET A 69 3.45 -31.95 -4.87
N GLU A 70 3.28 -33.09 -4.20
CA GLU A 70 2.11 -33.35 -3.34
C GLU A 70 2.17 -32.48 -2.08
N VAL A 71 3.33 -32.40 -1.42
CA VAL A 71 3.51 -31.55 -0.24
C VAL A 71 3.23 -30.08 -0.60
N ALA A 72 3.80 -29.57 -1.69
CA ALA A 72 3.55 -28.22 -2.16
C ALA A 72 2.07 -27.97 -2.49
N GLY A 73 1.39 -28.96 -3.07
CA GLY A 73 -0.04 -28.89 -3.36
C GLY A 73 -0.89 -28.81 -2.11
N VAL A 74 -0.58 -29.61 -1.08
CA VAL A 74 -1.27 -29.59 0.21
C VAL A 74 -0.99 -28.27 0.93
N ALA A 75 0.27 -27.86 1.02
CA ALA A 75 0.68 -26.62 1.70
C ALA A 75 -0.01 -25.36 1.12
N LEU A 76 -0.27 -25.33 -0.20
CA LEU A 76 -0.97 -24.24 -0.87
C LEU A 76 -2.51 -24.39 -0.87
N GLY A 77 -3.05 -25.35 -0.13
CA GLY A 77 -4.50 -25.54 0.00
C GLY A 77 -5.21 -26.16 -1.19
N GLN A 78 -4.49 -26.73 -2.16
CA GLN A 78 -5.09 -27.29 -3.38
C GLN A 78 -5.81 -28.64 -3.17
N ARG A 79 -5.73 -29.23 -1.97
CA ARG A 79 -6.48 -30.42 -1.55
C ARG A 79 -7.53 -30.10 -0.48
N ALA A 80 -8.20 -28.96 -0.59
CA ALA A 80 -9.28 -28.56 0.34
C ALA A 80 -10.53 -29.48 0.31
N ALA A 81 -10.50 -30.60 -0.45
CA ALA A 81 -11.60 -31.56 -0.52
C ALA A 81 -11.71 -32.49 0.69
N VAL A 82 -10.82 -32.44 1.66
CA VAL A 82 -10.82 -33.30 2.84
C VAL A 82 -10.82 -32.44 4.12
N GLY A 83 -11.87 -31.64 4.33
CA GLY A 83 -12.32 -31.15 5.64
C GLY A 83 -11.33 -30.63 6.69
N TYR A 84 -10.07 -30.38 6.38
CA TYR A 84 -9.03 -29.95 7.30
C TYR A 84 -8.76 -28.45 7.19
N HIS A 85 -9.00 -27.73 8.28
CA HIS A 85 -8.86 -26.28 8.40
C HIS A 85 -7.41 -25.75 8.48
N GLY A 86 -6.38 -26.59 8.26
CA GLY A 86 -4.97 -26.21 8.46
C GLY A 86 -4.15 -25.89 7.20
N THR A 87 -4.68 -26.11 5.99
CA THR A 87 -3.89 -26.04 4.75
C THR A 87 -3.72 -24.62 4.17
N GLY A 88 -4.44 -23.63 4.69
CA GLY A 88 -4.32 -22.22 4.27
C GLY A 88 -3.16 -21.45 4.91
N ASP A 89 -2.52 -22.03 5.93
CA ASP A 89 -1.56 -21.32 6.77
C ASP A 89 -0.28 -20.96 6.04
N PHE A 90 0.26 -21.87 5.24
CA PHE A 90 1.51 -21.60 4.50
C PHE A 90 1.31 -20.57 3.38
N ALA A 91 0.20 -20.65 2.66
CA ALA A 91 -0.15 -19.63 1.67
C ALA A 91 -0.32 -18.26 2.34
N GLY A 92 -0.91 -18.19 3.53
CA GLY A 92 -1.03 -16.98 4.33
C GLY A 92 0.34 -16.42 4.77
N ILE A 93 1.28 -17.27 5.20
CA ILE A 93 2.65 -16.89 5.55
C ILE A 93 3.36 -16.27 4.33
N LEU A 94 3.31 -16.93 3.18
CA LEU A 94 3.91 -16.43 1.94
C LEU A 94 3.27 -15.12 1.48
N ALA A 95 1.96 -14.98 1.61
CA ALA A 95 1.25 -13.74 1.35
C ALA A 95 1.72 -12.59 2.28
N ASN A 96 2.00 -12.88 3.56
CA ASN A 96 2.54 -11.91 4.50
C ASN A 96 3.96 -11.47 4.11
N VAL A 97 4.82 -12.41 3.69
CA VAL A 97 6.17 -12.10 3.18
C VAL A 97 6.08 -11.19 1.96
N ALA A 98 5.23 -11.54 0.99
CA ALA A 98 5.01 -10.76 -0.22
C ALA A 98 4.48 -9.35 0.10
N ASN A 99 3.49 -9.23 0.99
CA ASN A 99 2.93 -7.95 1.42
C ASN A 99 3.94 -7.07 2.15
N ASN A 100 4.80 -7.66 3.00
CA ASN A 100 5.85 -6.92 3.69
C ASN A 100 6.89 -6.38 2.70
N SER A 101 7.31 -7.20 1.73
CA SER A 101 8.25 -6.79 0.68
C SER A 101 7.67 -5.68 -0.19
N LEU A 102 6.40 -5.79 -0.58
CA LEU A 102 5.68 -4.77 -1.34
C LEU A 102 5.60 -3.46 -0.57
N ARG A 103 5.18 -3.50 0.70
CA ARG A 103 5.04 -2.30 1.54
C ARG A 103 6.37 -1.60 1.78
N ASN A 104 7.44 -2.35 2.02
CA ASN A 104 8.77 -1.80 2.21
C ASN A 104 9.26 -1.07 0.96
N ALA A 105 9.11 -1.68 -0.22
CA ALA A 105 9.49 -1.07 -1.48
C ALA A 105 8.63 0.17 -1.79
N TYR A 106 7.32 0.10 -1.58
CA TYR A 106 6.42 1.26 -1.73
C TYR A 106 6.81 2.41 -0.79
N ALA A 107 7.16 2.11 0.46
CA ALA A 107 7.54 3.13 1.44
C ALA A 107 8.91 3.76 1.14
N SER A 108 9.87 2.98 0.61
CA SER A 108 11.22 3.45 0.29
C SER A 108 11.32 4.22 -1.02
N THR A 109 10.35 4.07 -1.93
CA THR A 109 10.33 4.80 -3.20
C THR A 109 10.00 6.27 -2.96
N PRO A 110 10.88 7.21 -3.39
CA PRO A 110 10.68 8.64 -3.14
C PRO A 110 9.50 9.18 -3.95
N ARG A 111 8.68 9.99 -3.30
CA ARG A 111 7.51 10.67 -3.90
C ARG A 111 7.65 12.17 -3.74
N THR A 112 8.28 12.80 -4.71
CA THR A 112 8.61 14.23 -4.66
C THR A 112 7.38 15.15 -4.68
N PHE A 113 6.27 14.68 -5.25
CA PHE A 113 5.00 15.41 -5.24
C PHE A 113 4.43 15.64 -3.83
N ALA A 114 4.80 14.81 -2.85
CA ALA A 114 4.33 14.94 -1.47
C ALA A 114 4.73 16.26 -0.80
N ALA A 115 5.75 16.95 -1.32
CA ALA A 115 6.19 18.25 -0.82
C ALA A 115 5.20 19.38 -1.11
N TRP A 116 4.42 19.27 -2.19
CA TRP A 116 3.49 20.32 -2.66
C TRP A 116 2.04 19.84 -2.79
N ALA A 117 1.79 18.52 -2.89
CA ALA A 117 0.46 17.95 -2.97
C ALA A 117 -0.05 17.55 -1.58
N ARG A 118 -1.29 17.93 -1.28
CA ARG A 118 -1.92 17.58 0.00
C ARG A 118 -2.63 16.25 -0.07
N ARG A 119 -2.34 15.35 0.86
CA ARG A 119 -3.09 14.10 1.02
C ARG A 119 -4.48 14.37 1.59
N ALA A 120 -5.52 13.78 0.99
CA ALA A 120 -6.89 13.80 1.49
C ALA A 120 -7.39 12.37 1.67
N MET A 121 -8.29 12.18 2.65
CA MET A 121 -8.99 10.92 2.87
C MET A 121 -10.43 11.06 2.36
N ILE A 122 -10.87 10.07 1.59
CA ILE A 122 -12.23 10.00 1.03
C ILE A 122 -12.83 8.68 1.48
N ALA A 123 -14.09 8.72 1.95
CA ALA A 123 -14.76 7.56 2.53
C ALA A 123 -15.36 6.62 1.48
N ASP A 124 -15.66 7.13 0.28
CA ASP A 124 -16.33 6.38 -0.80
C ASP A 124 -15.79 6.77 -2.20
N PHE A 125 -16.28 6.11 -3.23
CA PHE A 125 -15.89 6.34 -4.63
C PHE A 125 -16.72 7.44 -5.32
N LYS A 126 -17.59 8.14 -4.60
CA LYS A 126 -18.36 9.22 -5.18
C LYS A 126 -17.48 10.44 -5.46
N PRO A 127 -17.77 11.19 -6.53
CA PRO A 127 -17.07 12.44 -6.78
C PRO A 127 -17.23 13.42 -5.61
N VAL A 128 -16.11 13.86 -5.07
CA VAL A 128 -16.06 14.85 -4.00
C VAL A 128 -15.91 16.23 -4.61
N GLN A 129 -16.80 17.12 -4.25
CA GLN A 129 -16.72 18.54 -4.62
C GLN A 129 -15.97 19.29 -3.52
N ARG A 130 -14.94 20.02 -3.90
CA ARG A 130 -14.22 20.90 -3.01
C ARG A 130 -14.45 22.35 -3.46
N SER A 131 -15.19 23.09 -2.64
CA SER A 131 -15.38 24.53 -2.86
C SER A 131 -14.16 25.26 -2.30
N GLN A 132 -13.63 26.18 -3.09
CA GLN A 132 -12.60 27.12 -2.69
C GLN A 132 -13.25 28.50 -2.60
N LEU A 133 -13.25 29.07 -1.41
CA LEU A 133 -13.68 30.47 -1.26
C LEU A 133 -12.60 31.36 -1.90
N GLY A 134 -13.03 32.23 -2.79
CA GLY A 134 -12.19 33.33 -3.28
C GLY A 134 -11.79 34.28 -2.16
N GLY A 135 -10.78 35.08 -2.40
CA GLY A 135 -10.36 36.11 -1.46
C GLY A 135 -11.51 37.05 -1.09
N ALA A 136 -11.46 37.61 0.11
CA ALA A 136 -12.38 38.68 0.47
C ALA A 136 -12.22 39.87 -0.52
N PRO A 137 -13.34 40.48 -0.94
CA PRO A 137 -13.26 41.65 -1.80
C PRO A 137 -12.51 42.79 -1.09
N ASP A 138 -11.83 43.62 -1.87
CA ASP A 138 -11.09 44.74 -1.34
C ASP A 138 -12.00 45.69 -0.54
N LEU A 139 -11.50 46.14 0.61
CA LEU A 139 -12.18 47.13 1.44
C LEU A 139 -12.17 48.46 0.77
N LEU A 140 -13.35 48.98 0.44
CA LEU A 140 -13.49 50.33 -0.16
C LEU A 140 -13.54 51.38 0.93
N LYS A 141 -12.87 52.52 0.68
CA LYS A 141 -12.93 53.69 1.55
C LYS A 141 -14.33 54.28 1.55
N VAL A 142 -14.95 54.35 2.73
CA VAL A 142 -16.30 54.93 2.94
C VAL A 142 -16.11 56.30 3.57
N ASN A 143 -16.75 57.33 3.00
CA ASN A 143 -16.77 58.67 3.58
C ASN A 143 -17.73 58.70 4.79
N PRO A 144 -17.60 59.65 5.73
CA PRO A 144 -18.45 59.71 6.95
C PRO A 144 -19.93 59.72 6.75
N ALA A 145 -20.43 60.06 5.55
CA ALA A 145 -21.84 60.03 5.14
C ALA A 145 -22.10 59.05 4.00
N GLY A 146 -21.16 58.14 3.71
CA GLY A 146 -21.22 57.23 2.57
C GLY A 146 -21.85 55.87 2.92
N GLU A 147 -22.36 55.18 1.91
CA GLU A 147 -23.01 53.89 1.99
C GLU A 147 -21.97 52.75 1.85
N PHE A 148 -22.07 51.71 2.67
CA PHE A 148 -21.30 50.48 2.52
C PHE A 148 -21.79 49.69 1.32
N LYS A 149 -20.87 49.30 0.41
CA LYS A 149 -21.19 48.48 -0.74
C LYS A 149 -21.02 46.98 -0.43
N TYR A 150 -21.97 46.16 -0.92
CA TYR A 150 -21.84 44.73 -0.84
C TYR A 150 -20.70 44.22 -1.73
N GLY A 151 -19.85 43.36 -1.18
CA GLY A 151 -18.84 42.63 -1.94
C GLY A 151 -19.32 41.21 -2.24
N THR A 152 -19.03 40.73 -3.43
CA THR A 152 -19.29 39.32 -3.80
C THR A 152 -18.02 38.51 -3.65
N MET A 153 -18.12 37.34 -3.01
CA MET A 153 -17.04 36.35 -2.95
C MET A 153 -17.22 35.34 -4.09
N GLY A 154 -16.19 35.16 -4.88
CA GLY A 154 -16.20 34.12 -5.92
C GLY A 154 -16.07 32.73 -5.30
N GLU A 155 -16.85 31.79 -5.78
CA GLU A 155 -16.70 30.36 -5.44
C GLU A 155 -16.16 29.61 -6.64
N SER A 156 -15.08 28.84 -6.46
CA SER A 156 -14.63 27.87 -7.44
C SER A 156 -14.83 26.45 -6.91
N LYS A 157 -15.18 25.54 -7.79
CA LYS A 157 -15.43 24.14 -7.43
C LYS A 157 -14.48 23.24 -8.19
N SER A 158 -13.74 22.41 -7.46
CA SER A 158 -12.95 21.33 -8.03
C SER A 158 -13.58 19.98 -7.69
N VAL A 159 -13.65 19.09 -8.66
CA VAL A 159 -14.23 17.76 -8.50
C VAL A 159 -13.13 16.72 -8.69
N TYR A 160 -13.05 15.76 -7.78
CA TYR A 160 -12.14 14.63 -7.90
C TYR A 160 -12.79 13.36 -7.34
N ALA A 161 -12.36 12.20 -7.83
CA ALA A 161 -12.87 10.90 -7.46
C ALA A 161 -11.73 9.89 -7.28
N LEU A 162 -12.00 8.83 -6.52
CA LEU A 162 -11.07 7.71 -6.36
C LEU A 162 -11.10 6.82 -7.61
N SER A 163 -9.93 6.35 -8.00
CA SER A 163 -9.75 5.30 -9.01
C SER A 163 -8.98 4.14 -8.40
N THR A 164 -9.35 2.91 -8.78
CA THR A 164 -8.68 1.70 -8.32
C THR A 164 -7.75 1.18 -9.39
N TYR A 165 -6.50 0.94 -9.01
CA TYR A 165 -5.49 0.30 -9.86
C TYR A 165 -5.06 -1.00 -9.21
N GLY A 166 -4.88 -2.05 -10.02
CA GLY A 166 -4.46 -3.35 -9.48
C GLY A 166 -4.00 -4.31 -10.57
N ARG A 167 -3.21 -5.28 -10.16
CA ARG A 167 -2.77 -6.39 -11.02
C ARG A 167 -2.69 -7.66 -10.19
N ILE A 168 -2.97 -8.81 -10.80
CA ILE A 168 -2.90 -10.12 -10.16
C ILE A 168 -1.54 -10.76 -10.49
N ILE A 169 -0.88 -11.30 -9.46
CA ILE A 169 0.34 -12.10 -9.60
C ILE A 169 -0.02 -13.53 -9.23
N ALA A 170 0.26 -14.48 -10.11
CA ALA A 170 0.12 -15.91 -9.82
C ALA A 170 1.52 -16.52 -9.57
N ILE A 171 1.64 -17.26 -8.46
CA ILE A 171 2.86 -17.98 -8.08
C ILE A 171 2.58 -19.49 -8.17
N THR A 172 3.45 -20.20 -8.87
CA THR A 172 3.28 -21.64 -9.13
C THR A 172 3.91 -22.50 -8.02
N ARG A 173 3.48 -23.77 -7.92
CA ARG A 173 4.09 -24.77 -7.01
C ARG A 173 5.59 -25.00 -7.27
N GLN A 174 6.05 -24.78 -8.50
CA GLN A 174 7.46 -24.93 -8.85
C GLN A 174 8.37 -23.98 -8.07
N VAL A 175 7.89 -22.80 -7.75
CA VAL A 175 8.61 -21.80 -6.93
C VAL A 175 8.95 -22.39 -5.54
N LEU A 176 8.01 -23.10 -4.92
CA LEU A 176 8.25 -23.77 -3.64
C LEU A 176 9.27 -24.93 -3.75
N ILE A 177 9.14 -25.73 -4.81
CA ILE A 177 10.02 -26.90 -5.05
C ILE A 177 11.45 -26.47 -5.33
N ASN A 178 11.61 -25.36 -6.05
CA ASN A 178 12.91 -24.79 -6.42
C ASN A 178 13.51 -23.92 -5.32
N ASP A 179 12.78 -23.73 -4.21
CA ASP A 179 13.18 -22.83 -3.11
C ASP A 179 13.47 -21.39 -3.58
N ASP A 180 12.69 -20.91 -4.55
CA ASP A 180 12.84 -19.57 -5.13
C ASP A 180 12.09 -18.55 -4.26
N LEU A 181 12.77 -18.07 -3.21
CA LEU A 181 12.21 -17.05 -2.31
C LEU A 181 12.04 -15.69 -3.02
N ASP A 182 12.83 -15.42 -4.06
CA ASP A 182 12.80 -14.15 -4.81
C ASP A 182 11.43 -13.90 -5.46
N ALA A 183 10.69 -14.96 -5.84
CA ALA A 183 9.34 -14.83 -6.34
C ALA A 183 8.36 -14.21 -5.32
N PHE A 184 8.62 -14.38 -4.01
CA PHE A 184 7.81 -13.83 -2.92
C PHE A 184 8.34 -12.52 -2.36
N THR A 185 9.52 -12.09 -2.76
CA THR A 185 10.17 -10.88 -2.24
C THR A 185 10.45 -9.87 -3.34
N ARG A 186 11.21 -10.21 -4.38
CA ARG A 186 11.60 -9.28 -5.46
C ARG A 186 10.44 -8.88 -6.35
N VAL A 187 9.58 -9.84 -6.71
CA VAL A 187 8.43 -9.53 -7.58
C VAL A 187 7.44 -8.60 -6.85
N PRO A 188 6.98 -8.89 -5.61
CA PRO A 188 6.15 -7.95 -4.86
C PRO A 188 6.83 -6.60 -4.60
N ALA A 189 8.14 -6.56 -4.35
CA ALA A 189 8.87 -5.31 -4.18
C ALA A 189 8.84 -4.46 -5.46
N ALA A 190 9.04 -5.06 -6.64
CA ALA A 190 8.92 -4.35 -7.92
C ALA A 190 7.52 -3.77 -8.13
N PHE A 191 6.47 -4.49 -7.70
CA PHE A 191 5.09 -3.96 -7.73
C PHE A 191 4.88 -2.82 -6.74
N GLY A 192 5.51 -2.89 -5.56
CA GLY A 192 5.46 -1.81 -4.57
C GLY A 192 6.09 -0.52 -5.12
N ALA A 193 7.26 -0.62 -5.74
CA ALA A 193 7.91 0.51 -6.42
C ALA A 193 7.05 1.06 -7.56
N SER A 194 6.55 0.18 -8.44
CA SER A 194 5.68 0.56 -9.55
C SER A 194 4.38 1.25 -9.10
N ALA A 195 3.83 0.87 -7.94
CA ALA A 195 2.66 1.55 -7.39
C ALA A 195 2.98 2.99 -6.95
N ALA A 196 4.15 3.22 -6.34
CA ALA A 196 4.59 4.56 -5.96
C ALA A 196 4.93 5.43 -7.18
N ASP A 197 5.51 4.83 -8.22
CA ASP A 197 5.77 5.51 -9.50
C ASP A 197 4.45 5.91 -10.18
N LEU A 198 3.46 5.00 -10.21
CA LEU A 198 2.14 5.30 -10.76
C LEU A 198 1.45 6.47 -10.05
N GLU A 199 1.54 6.55 -8.71
CA GLU A 199 1.04 7.72 -7.96
C GLU A 199 1.71 9.01 -8.43
N SER A 200 3.04 8.99 -8.59
CA SER A 200 3.82 10.12 -9.06
C SER A 200 3.43 10.50 -10.49
N ASP A 201 3.33 9.54 -11.39
CA ASP A 201 2.96 9.75 -12.79
C ASP A 201 1.58 10.40 -12.92
N ILE A 202 0.59 9.93 -12.15
CA ILE A 202 -0.77 10.50 -12.16
C ILE A 202 -0.75 11.96 -11.71
N VAL A 203 -0.04 12.27 -10.61
CA VAL A 203 0.03 13.63 -10.08
C VAL A 203 0.76 14.56 -11.03
N TYR A 204 1.90 14.14 -11.57
CA TYR A 204 2.66 14.94 -12.54
C TYR A 204 1.96 15.06 -13.88
N ALA A 205 1.21 14.05 -14.33
CA ALA A 205 0.40 14.13 -15.54
C ALA A 205 -0.66 15.24 -15.45
N ILE A 206 -1.31 15.41 -14.29
CA ILE A 206 -2.24 16.52 -14.06
C ILE A 206 -1.51 17.86 -14.18
N LEU A 207 -0.33 18.00 -13.58
CA LEU A 207 0.45 19.23 -13.60
C LEU A 207 0.92 19.56 -15.02
N THR A 208 1.46 18.57 -15.74
CA THR A 208 2.02 18.74 -17.10
C THR A 208 0.95 18.88 -18.18
N SER A 209 -0.28 18.41 -17.93
CA SER A 209 -1.41 18.63 -18.85
C SER A 209 -1.84 20.10 -18.93
N ASN A 210 -1.30 20.95 -18.04
CA ASN A 210 -1.61 22.37 -17.96
C ASN A 210 -3.13 22.66 -17.97
N PRO A 211 -3.89 22.13 -17.02
CA PRO A 211 -5.35 22.18 -17.02
C PRO A 211 -5.85 23.63 -16.92
N VAL A 212 -7.03 23.88 -17.50
CA VAL A 212 -7.72 25.15 -17.36
C VAL A 212 -8.20 25.32 -15.91
N MET A 213 -7.89 26.45 -15.32
CA MET A 213 -8.27 26.82 -13.96
C MET A 213 -9.65 27.47 -13.93
N SER A 214 -10.13 27.80 -12.73
CA SER A 214 -11.48 28.39 -12.51
C SER A 214 -11.65 29.80 -13.13
N ASP A 215 -10.55 30.48 -13.44
CA ASP A 215 -10.52 31.77 -14.12
C ASP A 215 -10.56 31.66 -15.65
N GLY A 216 -10.68 30.44 -16.19
CA GLY A 216 -10.72 30.13 -17.63
C GLY A 216 -9.34 30.14 -18.29
N LYS A 217 -8.25 30.28 -17.53
CA LYS A 217 -6.87 30.26 -18.04
C LYS A 217 -6.18 28.96 -17.67
N ALA A 218 -5.19 28.57 -18.46
CA ALA A 218 -4.37 27.40 -18.14
C ALA A 218 -3.54 27.64 -16.86
N LEU A 219 -3.22 26.54 -16.12
CA LEU A 219 -2.44 26.61 -14.90
C LEU A 219 -1.13 27.41 -15.09
N PHE A 220 -0.38 27.10 -16.15
CA PHE A 220 0.81 27.85 -16.55
C PHE A 220 0.41 28.86 -17.62
N HIS A 221 0.25 30.11 -17.21
CA HIS A 221 -0.17 31.20 -18.06
C HIS A 221 0.55 32.50 -17.68
N ALA A 222 0.77 33.38 -18.66
CA ALA A 222 1.47 34.64 -18.45
C ALA A 222 0.81 35.51 -17.37
N ASP A 223 -0.51 35.57 -17.35
CA ASP A 223 -1.30 36.32 -16.36
C ASP A 223 -1.19 35.78 -14.94
N HIS A 224 -0.76 34.55 -14.78
CA HIS A 224 -0.47 33.96 -13.47
C HIS A 224 0.95 34.28 -12.99
N GLY A 225 1.80 34.87 -13.84
CA GLY A 225 3.17 35.21 -13.50
C GLY A 225 4.06 34.00 -13.16
N ASN A 226 3.66 32.80 -13.59
CA ASN A 226 4.31 31.52 -13.26
C ASN A 226 5.08 30.89 -14.44
N LEU A 227 5.26 31.66 -15.53
CA LEU A 227 6.10 31.26 -16.65
C LEU A 227 7.51 31.81 -16.44
N LEU A 228 8.50 30.93 -16.42
CA LEU A 228 9.89 31.34 -16.51
C LEU A 228 10.18 31.71 -17.98
N SER A 229 10.70 32.90 -18.22
CA SER A 229 11.28 33.20 -19.53
C SER A 229 12.48 32.29 -19.73
N ALA A 230 12.54 31.60 -20.86
CA ALA A 230 13.74 30.88 -21.24
C ALA A 230 14.89 31.91 -21.31
N SER A 231 15.82 31.85 -20.35
CA SER A 231 17.08 32.55 -20.51
C SER A 231 17.83 31.91 -21.64
N ALA A 232 18.06 32.67 -22.69
CA ALA A 232 18.90 32.27 -23.82
C ALA A 232 20.33 31.97 -23.38
#